data_040dace7453f1c6500f4ab228cc328c1
#
_entry.id   040dace7453f1c6500f4ab228cc328c1
#
_cell.length_a   1.000
_cell.length_b   1.000
_cell.length_c   1.000
_cell.angle_alpha   90.00
_cell.angle_beta   90.00
_cell.angle_gamma   90.00
#
_symmetry.space_group_name_H-M   'P 1'
#
loop_
_entity.id
_entity.type
_entity.pdbx_description
1 polymer ?
#
loop_
_entity_poly.entity_id
_entity_poly.type
_entity_poly.pdbx_seq_one_letter_code
_entity_poly.pdbx_strand_id
1 'polypeptide(L)' 'MSIKNLIEIDPEKLGGTPVFYGTRVPIQNLFDCLETGETLDEFLDQFPTVTREQALAVLEESAG' A
#
# COMPACT_ATOMS: atom_id res chain seq x y z
N MET A 1 -17.38 6.39 0.94
CA MET A 1 -16.44 5.40 0.55
C MET A 1 -15.87 4.73 1.71
N SER A 2 -15.69 3.49 1.59
CA SER A 2 -15.27 2.67 2.71
C SER A 2 -13.76 2.51 2.72
N ILE A 3 -13.18 2.67 3.91
CA ILE A 3 -11.76 2.47 4.08
C ILE A 3 -11.33 1.04 3.80
N LYS A 4 -12.25 0.10 3.93
CA LYS A 4 -11.88 -1.29 3.69
C LYS A 4 -11.57 -1.58 2.23
N ASN A 5 -11.77 -0.61 1.35
CA ASN A 5 -11.35 -0.76 -0.04
C ASN A 5 -9.91 -0.33 -0.26
N LEU A 6 -9.20 0.06 0.79
CA LEU A 6 -7.80 0.45 0.69
C LEU A 6 -6.86 -0.70 0.97
N ILE A 7 -7.23 -1.55 1.90
CA ILE A 7 -6.35 -2.61 2.40
C ILE A 7 -7.08 -3.93 2.34
N GLU A 8 -6.38 -4.96 1.90
CA GLU A 8 -6.92 -6.30 1.83
C GLU A 8 -6.04 -7.22 2.67
N ILE A 9 -6.69 -8.05 3.50
CA ILE A 9 -5.98 -9.06 4.28
C ILE A 9 -6.61 -10.40 3.94
N ASP A 10 -5.84 -11.24 3.26
CA ASP A 10 -6.32 -12.53 2.80
C ASP A 10 -5.31 -13.57 3.24
N PRO A 11 -5.72 -14.57 4.08
CA PRO A 11 -4.77 -15.58 4.55
C PRO A 11 -4.10 -16.34 3.42
N GLU A 12 -4.72 -16.39 2.25
CA GLU A 12 -4.14 -17.08 1.11
C GLU A 12 -3.18 -16.19 0.33
N LYS A 13 -3.16 -14.90 0.64
CA LYS A 13 -2.23 -13.97 0.01
C LYS A 13 -1.15 -13.61 1.01
N LEU A 14 0.07 -14.04 0.74
CA LEU A 14 1.22 -13.67 1.56
C LEU A 14 1.01 -13.96 3.04
N GLY A 15 0.28 -15.04 3.33
CA GLY A 15 0.10 -15.47 4.71
C GLY A 15 -0.68 -14.50 5.58
N GLY A 16 -1.56 -13.69 4.98
CA GLY A 16 -2.37 -12.75 5.72
C GLY A 16 -1.75 -11.38 5.88
N THR A 17 -0.65 -11.12 5.20
CA THR A 17 -0.01 -9.81 5.22
C THR A 17 -0.94 -8.78 4.59
N PRO A 18 -1.16 -7.62 5.24
CA PRO A 18 -1.99 -6.57 4.64
C PRO A 18 -1.37 -6.07 3.34
N VAL A 19 -2.19 -5.99 2.31
CA VAL A 19 -1.75 -5.53 0.98
C VAL A 19 -2.70 -4.45 0.51
N PHE A 20 -2.28 -3.69 -0.50
CA PHE A 20 -3.17 -2.73 -1.14
C PHE A 20 -4.29 -3.51 -1.81
N TYR A 21 -5.51 -2.99 -1.66
CA TYR A 21 -6.70 -3.68 -2.16
C TYR A 21 -6.56 -3.99 -3.65
N GLY A 22 -6.86 -5.23 -4.00
CA GLY A 22 -6.79 -5.66 -5.38
C GLY A 22 -5.40 -5.92 -5.90
N THR A 23 -4.39 -5.87 -5.03
CA THR A 23 -3.00 -6.12 -5.43
C THR A 23 -2.39 -7.14 -4.48
N ARG A 24 -1.15 -7.53 -4.77
CA ARG A 24 -0.37 -8.36 -3.87
C ARG A 24 0.80 -7.58 -3.27
N VAL A 25 0.72 -6.25 -3.31
CA VAL A 25 1.79 -5.40 -2.80
C VAL A 25 1.55 -5.13 -1.32
N PRO A 26 2.45 -5.58 -0.44
CA PRO A 26 2.28 -5.32 0.99
C PRO A 26 2.31 -3.83 1.31
N ILE A 27 1.43 -3.44 2.23
CA ILE A 27 1.41 -2.05 2.69
C ILE A 27 2.77 -1.64 3.23
N GLN A 28 3.45 -2.58 3.91
CA GLN A 28 4.74 -2.29 4.52
C GLN A 28 5.76 -1.84 3.49
N ASN A 29 5.63 -2.30 2.24
CA ASN A 29 6.58 -1.89 1.19
C ASN A 29 6.57 -0.39 0.99
N LEU A 30 5.40 0.24 1.11
CA LEU A 30 5.32 1.69 0.96
C LEU A 30 6.11 2.38 2.06
N PHE A 31 5.94 1.95 3.30
CA PHE A 31 6.63 2.59 4.41
C PHE A 31 8.13 2.33 4.33
N ASP A 32 8.53 1.13 3.96
CA ASP A 32 9.96 0.82 3.80
C ASP A 32 10.59 1.70 2.72
N CYS A 33 9.86 1.89 1.64
CA CYS A 33 10.36 2.69 0.53
C CYS A 33 10.61 4.13 0.97
N LEU A 34 9.65 4.69 1.71
CA LEU A 34 9.78 6.07 2.18
C LEU A 34 10.87 6.20 3.23
N GLU A 35 11.06 5.16 4.04
CA GLU A 35 12.12 5.18 5.06
C GLU A 35 13.50 5.19 4.46
N THR A 36 13.66 4.59 3.29
CA THR A 36 14.95 4.56 2.64
C THR A 36 15.23 5.81 1.81
N GLY A 37 14.31 6.79 1.86
CA GLY A 37 14.52 8.06 1.17
C GLY A 37 13.95 8.10 -0.23
N GLU A 38 13.24 7.06 -0.65
CA GLU A 38 12.60 7.08 -1.96
C GLU A 38 11.31 7.89 -1.90
N THR A 39 10.91 8.40 -3.05
CA THR A 39 9.69 9.19 -3.13
C THR A 39 8.49 8.30 -3.42
N LEU A 40 7.30 8.86 -3.20
CA LEU A 40 6.08 8.15 -3.54
C LEU A 40 6.03 7.80 -5.02
N ASP A 41 6.49 8.73 -5.87
CA ASP A 41 6.50 8.48 -7.31
C ASP A 41 7.37 7.28 -7.66
N GLU A 42 8.50 7.16 -6.98
CA GLU A 42 9.39 6.01 -7.21
C GLU A 42 8.72 4.71 -6.78
N PHE A 43 8.01 4.75 -5.66
CA PHE A 43 7.28 3.57 -5.21
C PHE A 43 6.22 3.16 -6.24
N LEU A 44 5.47 4.13 -6.74
CA LEU A 44 4.40 3.84 -7.70
C LEU A 44 4.96 3.32 -9.02
N ASP A 45 6.15 3.76 -9.37
CA ASP A 45 6.81 3.28 -10.58
C ASP A 45 7.20 1.81 -10.44
N GLN A 46 7.62 1.42 -9.24
CA GLN A 46 8.01 0.03 -8.98
C GLN A 46 6.79 -0.89 -8.86
N PHE A 47 5.68 -0.36 -8.40
CA PHE A 47 4.47 -1.14 -8.18
C PHE A 47 3.30 -0.51 -8.92
N PRO A 48 3.27 -0.68 -10.24
CA PRO A 48 2.26 0.02 -11.06
C PRO A 48 0.83 -0.43 -10.80
N THR A 49 0.63 -1.56 -10.11
CA THR A 49 -0.72 -1.99 -9.75
C THR A 49 -1.31 -1.17 -8.60
N VAL A 50 -0.49 -0.42 -7.90
CA VAL A 50 -0.94 0.45 -6.82
C VAL A 50 -1.17 1.83 -7.39
N THR A 51 -2.34 2.42 -7.11
CA THR A 51 -2.61 3.77 -7.59
C THR A 51 -2.11 4.80 -6.60
N ARG A 52 -1.88 6.01 -7.10
CA ARG A 52 -1.48 7.10 -6.21
C ARG A 52 -2.53 7.34 -5.15
N GLU A 53 -3.80 7.24 -5.52
CA GLU A 53 -4.88 7.46 -4.56
C GLU A 53 -4.85 6.44 -3.43
N GLN A 54 -4.57 5.18 -3.76
CA GLN A 54 -4.46 4.16 -2.73
C GLN A 54 -3.32 4.46 -1.78
N ALA A 55 -2.16 4.81 -2.32
CA ALA A 55 -0.99 5.07 -1.48
C ALA A 55 -1.22 6.28 -0.59
N LEU A 56 -1.77 7.36 -1.14
CA LEU A 56 -2.03 8.55 -0.35
C LEU A 56 -3.05 8.29 0.74
N ALA A 57 -4.10 7.54 0.42
CA ALA A 57 -5.11 7.24 1.42
C ALA A 57 -4.55 6.41 2.56
N VAL A 58 -3.68 5.46 2.26
CA VAL A 58 -3.05 4.65 3.29
C VAL A 58 -2.18 5.51 4.18
N LEU A 59 -1.42 6.44 3.60
CA LEU A 59 -0.57 7.32 4.38
C LEU A 59 -1.39 8.24 5.28
N GLU A 60 -2.53 8.72 4.79
CA GLU A 60 -3.40 9.57 5.59
C GLU A 60 -3.99 8.81 6.77
N GLU A 61 -4.38 7.56 6.55
CA GLU A 61 -4.92 6.75 7.63
C GLU A 61 -3.86 6.45 8.66
N SER A 62 -2.63 6.23 8.21
CA SER A 62 -1.54 5.90 9.12
C SER A 62 -1.11 7.12 9.94
N ALA A 63 -1.31 8.31 9.40
CA ALA A 63 -0.92 9.53 10.10
C ALA A 63 -1.94 9.94 11.16
N GLY A 64 -3.14 9.43 11.07
CA GLY A 64 -4.25 9.79 11.97
C GLY A 64 -4.15 9.22 13.38
#